data_32d741b5020b528a9707d3e782306b8a
#
_entry.id   32d741b5020b528a9707d3e782306b8a
#
_cell.length_a   1.000
_cell.length_b   1.000
_cell.length_c   1.000
_cell.angle_alpha   90.00
_cell.angle_beta   90.00
_cell.angle_gamma   90.00
#
_symmetry.space_group_name_H-M   'P 1'
#
loop_
_entity.id
_entity.type
_entity.pdbx_description
1 polymer ?
#
loop_
_entity_poly.entity_id
_entity_poly.type
_entity_poly.pdbx_seq_one_letter_code
_entity_poly.pdbx_strand_id
1 'polypeptide(L)'
;DIINALQPGKKGRSFRQVVMIDYPRPGLKTIGFVTNELDIQEGSNTEGYISVYLPNPPNPTSGFLVLVPRSDVHVIDMSVEEGLKLVLSGGIVTSGLLKCKV
;
A
#
# COMPACT_ATOMS: atom_id res chain seq x y z
N ASP A 1 -16.34 -5.22 9.30
CA ASP A 1 -15.46 -6.38 9.29
C ASP A 1 -14.34 -6.18 8.26
N ILE A 2 -13.55 -7.21 8.10
CA ILE A 2 -12.34 -7.06 7.29
C ILE A 2 -12.66 -6.83 5.82
N ILE A 3 -13.73 -7.44 5.33
CA ILE A 3 -14.11 -7.25 3.93
C ILE A 3 -14.53 -5.82 3.68
N ASN A 4 -15.29 -5.25 4.59
CA ASN A 4 -15.66 -3.85 4.47
C ASN A 4 -14.46 -2.93 4.53
N ALA A 5 -13.47 -3.28 5.34
CA ALA A 5 -12.27 -2.46 5.46
C ALA A 5 -11.47 -2.43 4.18
N LEU A 6 -11.59 -3.46 3.33
CA LEU A 6 -10.83 -3.55 2.10
C LEU A 6 -11.52 -2.91 0.91
N GLN A 7 -12.77 -2.49 1.05
CA GLN A 7 -13.51 -1.91 -0.07
C GLN A 7 -13.12 -0.45 -0.26
N PRO A 8 -12.72 -0.07 -1.48
CA PRO A 8 -12.38 1.33 -1.74
C PRO A 8 -13.58 2.24 -1.50
N GLY A 9 -13.31 3.42 -1.00
CA GLY A 9 -14.34 4.41 -0.77
C GLY A 9 -15.05 4.34 0.56
N LYS A 10 -14.82 3.31 1.33
CA LYS A 10 -15.40 3.24 2.66
C LYS A 10 -14.64 4.16 3.59
N LYS A 11 -15.33 5.15 4.11
CA LYS A 11 -14.72 6.17 4.94
C LYS A 11 -14.12 5.56 6.21
N GLY A 12 -12.84 5.84 6.43
CA GLY A 12 -12.15 5.40 7.63
C GLY A 12 -11.86 3.93 7.68
N ARG A 13 -12.23 3.18 6.65
CA ARG A 13 -12.06 1.74 6.63
C ARG A 13 -11.51 1.20 5.34
N SER A 14 -11.13 2.06 4.44
CA SER A 14 -10.64 1.64 3.15
C SER A 14 -9.21 2.07 2.98
N PHE A 15 -8.63 1.66 1.87
CA PHE A 15 -7.30 2.09 1.51
C PHE A 15 -7.30 3.59 1.27
N ARG A 16 -6.22 4.24 1.69
CA ARG A 16 -6.12 5.69 1.57
C ARG A 16 -5.37 6.13 0.33
N GLN A 17 -4.29 5.43 0.01
CA GLN A 17 -3.41 5.83 -1.08
C GLN A 17 -2.73 4.60 -1.64
N VAL A 18 -2.33 4.71 -2.91
CA VAL A 18 -1.48 3.72 -3.55
C VAL A 18 -0.04 4.16 -3.36
N VAL A 19 0.81 3.24 -2.90
CA VAL A 19 2.20 3.57 -2.63
C VAL A 19 3.12 2.52 -3.23
N MET A 20 4.36 2.89 -3.35
CA MET A 20 5.42 2.00 -3.80
C MET A 20 6.47 1.92 -2.71
N ILE A 21 6.90 0.71 -2.41
CA ILE A 21 7.94 0.48 -1.43
C ILE A 21 8.97 -0.49 -2.01
N ASP A 22 10.15 -0.47 -1.43
CA ASP A 22 11.18 -1.46 -1.76
C ASP A 22 10.92 -2.70 -0.92
N TYR A 23 10.49 -3.78 -1.57
CA TYR A 23 10.12 -5.00 -0.88
C TYR A 23 10.18 -6.15 -1.86
N PRO A 24 10.74 -7.28 -1.48
CA PRO A 24 11.30 -7.63 -0.16
C PRO A 24 12.71 -7.11 0.07
N ARG A 25 13.30 -6.43 -0.89
CA ARG A 25 14.64 -5.87 -0.71
C ARG A 25 14.82 -4.64 -1.59
N PRO A 26 15.84 -3.81 -1.33
CA PRO A 26 16.10 -2.66 -2.18
C PRO A 26 16.30 -3.08 -3.65
N GLY A 27 15.73 -2.29 -4.55
CA GLY A 27 15.80 -2.56 -5.98
C GLY A 27 14.60 -3.29 -6.53
N LEU A 28 13.82 -3.96 -5.67
CA LEU A 28 12.56 -4.57 -6.07
C LEU A 28 11.43 -3.68 -5.55
N LYS A 29 10.49 -3.38 -6.43
CA LYS A 29 9.39 -2.49 -6.08
C LYS A 29 8.11 -3.28 -5.91
N THR A 30 7.34 -2.92 -4.89
CA THR A 30 6.04 -3.52 -4.63
C THR A 30 5.03 -2.41 -4.48
N ILE A 31 3.85 -2.62 -5.07
CA ILE A 31 2.74 -1.68 -4.96
C ILE A 31 1.87 -2.13 -3.81
N GLY A 32 1.56 -1.19 -2.92
CA GLY A 32 0.72 -1.47 -1.78
C GLY A 32 -0.27 -0.35 -1.55
N PHE A 33 -1.07 -0.52 -0.52
CA PHE A 33 -2.15 0.42 -0.21
C PHE A 33 -2.05 0.81 1.25
N VAL A 34 -2.01 2.11 1.49
CA VAL A 34 -1.92 2.62 2.85
C VAL A 34 -3.23 2.36 3.57
N THR A 35 -3.12 1.76 4.75
CA THR A 35 -4.30 1.52 5.57
C THR A 35 -4.33 2.40 6.81
N ASN A 36 -3.16 2.78 7.34
CA ASN A 36 -3.13 3.62 8.53
C ASN A 36 -1.74 4.20 8.74
N GLU A 37 -1.65 5.12 9.67
CA GLU A 37 -0.40 5.64 10.17
C GLU A 37 -0.30 5.30 11.63
N LEU A 38 0.89 4.95 12.09
CA LEU A 38 1.09 4.56 13.47
C LEU A 38 2.52 4.85 13.89
N ASP A 39 2.75 4.80 15.18
CA ASP A 39 4.08 4.97 15.73
C ASP A 39 4.52 3.65 16.35
N ILE A 40 5.80 3.34 16.21
CA ILE A 40 6.38 2.16 16.84
C ILE A 40 7.40 2.66 17.85
N GLN A 41 7.24 2.17 19.08
CA GLN A 41 8.16 2.52 20.15
C GLN A 41 9.01 1.32 20.49
N GLU A 42 10.32 1.52 20.41
CA GLU A 42 11.29 0.50 20.80
C GLU A 42 12.21 1.12 21.82
N GLY A 43 12.09 0.68 23.06
CA GLY A 43 12.81 1.30 24.15
C GLY A 43 12.36 2.73 24.35
N SER A 44 13.29 3.66 24.26
CA SER A 44 12.98 5.09 24.38
C SER A 44 12.78 5.77 23.04
N ASN A 45 12.91 5.02 21.93
CA ASN A 45 12.76 5.59 20.58
C ASN A 45 11.37 5.35 20.05
N THR A 46 10.79 6.40 19.47
CA THR A 46 9.49 6.31 18.82
C THR A 46 9.65 6.79 17.39
N GLU A 47 9.17 6.01 16.44
CA GLU A 47 9.31 6.36 15.03
C GLU A 47 7.98 6.17 14.31
N GLY A 48 7.70 7.07 13.36
CA GLY A 48 6.46 7.00 12.58
C GLY A 48 6.55 5.97 11.48
N TYR A 49 5.52 5.15 11.40
CA TYR A 49 5.40 4.09 10.40
C TYR A 49 4.08 4.22 9.66
N ILE A 50 4.04 3.62 8.49
CA ILE A 50 2.83 3.51 7.68
C ILE A 50 2.51 2.03 7.55
N SER A 51 1.26 1.67 7.79
CA SER A 51 0.84 0.30 7.52
C SER A 51 0.42 0.20 6.06
N VAL A 52 1.00 -0.76 5.35
CA VAL A 52 0.80 -0.93 3.92
C VAL A 52 0.33 -2.35 3.69
N TYR A 53 -0.80 -2.50 3.00
CA TYR A 53 -1.35 -3.79 2.66
C TYR A 53 -0.90 -4.18 1.26
N LEU A 54 -0.37 -5.39 1.14
CA LEU A 54 0.12 -5.93 -0.14
C LEU A 54 -0.79 -7.08 -0.54
N PRO A 55 -1.83 -6.83 -1.35
CA PRO A 55 -2.75 -7.91 -1.71
C PRO A 55 -2.11 -8.91 -2.66
N ASN A 56 -2.54 -10.16 -2.56
CA ASN A 56 -2.12 -11.22 -3.48
C ASN A 56 -3.08 -11.25 -4.66
N PRO A 57 -2.58 -11.11 -5.89
CA PRO A 57 -3.46 -11.26 -7.05
C PRO A 57 -3.94 -12.69 -7.16
N PRO A 58 -5.14 -12.93 -7.64
CA PRO A 58 -6.18 -11.96 -7.97
C PRO A 58 -7.14 -11.66 -6.83
N ASN A 59 -6.88 -12.15 -5.64
CA ASN A 59 -7.81 -12.09 -4.52
C ASN A 59 -7.43 -10.96 -3.56
N PRO A 60 -8.20 -9.85 -3.52
CA PRO A 60 -7.82 -8.72 -2.68
C PRO A 60 -7.99 -8.96 -1.18
N THR A 61 -8.62 -10.08 -0.80
CA THR A 61 -8.83 -10.37 0.62
C THR A 61 -7.69 -11.17 1.24
N SER A 62 -6.67 -11.51 0.47
CA SER A 62 -5.48 -12.15 1.02
C SER A 62 -4.25 -11.34 0.64
N GLY A 63 -3.23 -11.41 1.50
CA GLY A 63 -2.02 -10.64 1.29
C GLY A 63 -1.27 -10.47 2.59
N PHE A 64 -0.35 -9.51 2.58
CA PHE A 64 0.49 -9.23 3.73
C PHE A 64 0.30 -7.82 4.21
N LEU A 65 0.48 -7.63 5.52
CA LEU A 65 0.58 -6.30 6.09
C LEU A 65 2.04 -6.06 6.45
N VAL A 66 2.60 -4.96 5.95
CA VAL A 66 3.95 -4.56 6.32
C VAL A 66 3.88 -3.19 6.95
N LEU A 67 4.76 -2.95 7.91
CA LEU A 67 4.88 -1.64 8.54
C LEU A 67 6.18 -1.04 8.04
N VAL A 68 6.07 0.09 7.37
CA VAL A 68 7.20 0.69 6.65
C VAL A 68 7.49 2.05 7.26
N PRO A 69 8.77 2.36 7.53
CA PRO A 69 9.08 3.71 7.99
C PRO A 69 8.52 4.75 7.02
N ARG A 70 7.98 5.82 7.60
CA ARG A 70 7.29 6.83 6.80
C ARG A 70 8.16 7.36 5.65
N SER A 71 9.45 7.48 5.90
CA SER A 71 10.36 8.03 4.90
C SER A 71 10.60 7.09 3.72
N ASP A 72 10.25 5.81 3.84
CA ASP A 72 10.49 4.82 2.78
C ASP A 72 9.26 4.56 1.93
N VAL A 73 8.18 5.30 2.15
CA VAL A 73 6.94 5.13 1.40
C VAL A 73 6.85 6.21 0.34
N HIS A 74 6.60 5.79 -0.91
CA HIS A 74 6.47 6.73 -2.03
C HIS A 74 5.06 6.65 -2.57
N VAL A 75 4.32 7.76 -2.47
CA VAL A 75 2.94 7.80 -2.93
C VAL A 75 2.92 7.85 -4.46
N ILE A 76 2.11 7.00 -5.07
CA ILE A 76 1.98 6.96 -6.53
C ILE A 76 0.79 7.83 -6.94
N ASP A 77 0.94 8.54 -8.04
CA ASP A 77 -0.10 9.41 -8.57
C ASP A 77 -1.11 8.59 -9.34
N MET A 78 -1.96 7.90 -8.62
CA MET A 78 -3.07 7.15 -9.19
C MET A 78 -4.11 6.91 -8.11
N SER A 79 -5.32 6.60 -8.52
CA SER A 79 -6.38 6.30 -7.58
C SER A 79 -6.21 4.89 -7.02
N VAL A 80 -6.85 4.65 -5.87
CA VAL A 80 -6.85 3.32 -5.27
C VAL A 80 -7.45 2.31 -6.26
N GLU A 81 -8.52 2.71 -6.95
CA GLU A 81 -9.17 1.83 -7.92
C GLU A 81 -8.21 1.43 -9.04
N GLU A 82 -7.46 2.38 -9.57
CA GLU A 82 -6.47 2.09 -10.60
C GLU A 82 -5.37 1.17 -10.06
N GLY A 83 -4.94 1.41 -8.83
CA GLY A 83 -3.93 0.58 -8.22
C GLY A 83 -4.39 -0.85 -8.02
N LEU A 84 -5.64 -1.01 -7.61
CA LEU A 84 -6.20 -2.35 -7.45
C LEU A 84 -6.28 -3.09 -8.79
N LYS A 85 -6.68 -2.38 -9.85
CA LYS A 85 -6.71 -3.01 -11.17
C LYS A 85 -5.32 -3.46 -11.60
N LEU A 86 -4.32 -2.64 -11.35
CA LEU A 86 -2.94 -3.00 -11.69
C LEU A 86 -2.51 -4.25 -10.93
N VAL A 87 -2.70 -4.27 -9.62
CA VAL A 87 -2.23 -5.37 -8.78
C VAL A 87 -3.02 -6.64 -9.05
N LEU A 88 -4.36 -6.55 -9.07
CA LEU A 88 -5.19 -7.74 -9.18
C LEU A 88 -5.15 -8.34 -10.58
N SER A 89 -4.76 -7.57 -11.58
CA SER A 89 -4.54 -8.13 -12.91
C SER A 89 -3.15 -8.76 -13.07
N GLY A 90 -2.34 -8.71 -12.01
CA GLY A 90 -0.99 -9.22 -12.10
C GLY A 90 -0.06 -8.36 -12.92
N GLY A 91 -0.40 -7.08 -13.05
CA GLY A 91 0.41 -6.14 -13.79
C GLY A 91 0.01 -5.97 -15.25
N ILE A 92 -1.05 -6.66 -15.68
CA ILE A 92 -1.47 -6.58 -17.08
C ILE A 92 -2.13 -5.24 -17.39
N VAL A 93 -2.98 -4.76 -16.47
CA VAL A 93 -3.72 -3.51 -16.67
C VAL A 93 -2.91 -2.36 -16.10
N THR A 94 -2.24 -1.63 -16.98
CA THR A 94 -1.41 -0.49 -16.57
C THR A 94 -1.22 0.45 -17.75
N SER A 95 -0.98 1.73 -17.41
CA SER A 95 -0.65 2.73 -18.41
C SER A 95 0.80 2.63 -18.90
N GLY A 96 1.61 1.86 -18.20
CA GLY A 96 3.01 1.73 -18.54
C GLY A 96 3.94 2.74 -17.88
N LEU A 97 3.38 3.70 -17.16
CA LEU A 97 4.19 4.70 -16.45
C LEU A 97 3.59 4.93 -15.08
N LEU A 98 4.40 4.72 -14.05
CA LEU A 98 3.99 4.99 -12.68
C LEU A 98 4.78 6.20 -12.17
N LYS A 99 4.05 7.25 -11.81
CA LYS A 99 4.66 8.48 -11.32
C LYS A 99 4.45 8.58 -9.81
N CYS A 100 5.53 8.84 -9.10
CA CYS A 100 5.43 9.10 -7.68
C CYS A 100 5.15 10.58 -7.47
N LYS A 101 4.30 10.87 -6.51
CA LYS A 101 4.04 12.27 -6.15
C LYS A 101 5.27 12.85 -5.48
N VAL A 102 5.49 14.12 -5.73
CA VAL A 102 6.63 14.84 -5.15
C VAL A 102 6.29 15.39 -3.78
#